data_2ad6b1c788c6deaffb80ccc75e66bf86
#
_entry.id   2ad6b1c788c6deaffb80ccc75e66bf86
#
_cell.length_a   1.000
_cell.length_b   1.000
_cell.length_c   1.000
_cell.angle_alpha   90.00
_cell.angle_beta   90.00
_cell.angle_gamma   90.00
#
_symmetry.space_group_name_H-M   'P 1'
#
loop_
_entity.id
_entity.type
_entity.pdbx_description
1 polymer ?
#
loop_
_entity_poly.entity_id
_entity_poly.type
_entity_poly.pdbx_seq_one_letter_code
_entity_poly.pdbx_strand_id
1 'polypeptide(L)'
;GFALGDGFACIDLDHCMDASHRLLPWAKMILAPVEGKTYVEVSPSGDGLHIWGTCAERKGVRTRDLMNAEAYSQGRYMTVTMKPYGNAVDRLADITLIYDVIERLATP
;
A
#
# COMPACT_ATOMS: atom_id res chain seq x y z
N GLY A 1 10.08 -8.45 -9.78
CA GLY A 1 9.54 -8.28 -8.43
C GLY A 1 10.56 -7.73 -7.45
N PHE A 2 10.13 -7.52 -6.26
CA PHE A 2 10.95 -6.91 -5.21
C PHE A 2 10.77 -7.67 -3.90
N ALA A 3 11.87 -8.09 -3.29
CA ALA A 3 11.84 -8.76 -2.00
C ALA A 3 11.82 -7.70 -0.88
N LEU A 4 10.80 -7.75 -0.03
CA LEU A 4 10.67 -6.81 1.08
C LEU A 4 11.61 -7.18 2.22
N GLY A 5 12.08 -6.16 2.93
CA GLY A 5 13.04 -6.26 4.02
C GLY A 5 14.01 -5.10 3.95
N ASP A 6 14.93 -5.03 4.90
CA ASP A 6 15.99 -4.01 4.94
C ASP A 6 15.42 -2.57 4.89
N GLY A 7 14.27 -2.35 5.50
CA GLY A 7 13.65 -1.03 5.55
C GLY A 7 12.65 -0.74 4.45
N PHE A 8 12.46 -1.64 3.49
CA PHE A 8 11.50 -1.44 2.39
C PHE A 8 10.19 -2.14 2.71
N ALA A 9 9.08 -1.45 2.47
CA ALA A 9 7.75 -1.94 2.77
C ALA A 9 6.78 -1.64 1.63
N CYS A 10 5.69 -2.39 1.59
CA CYS A 10 4.63 -2.19 0.61
C CYS A 10 3.27 -2.35 1.30
N ILE A 11 2.38 -1.40 1.02
CA ILE A 11 0.97 -1.49 1.38
C ILE A 11 0.22 -1.92 0.12
N ASP A 12 -0.54 -2.99 0.23
CA ASP A 12 -1.31 -3.55 -0.88
C ASP A 12 -2.80 -3.29 -0.63
N LEU A 13 -3.39 -2.40 -1.43
CA LEU A 13 -4.82 -2.10 -1.37
C LEU A 13 -5.48 -2.83 -2.53
N ASP A 14 -6.26 -3.85 -2.23
CA ASP A 14 -6.88 -4.69 -3.24
C ASP A 14 -8.34 -4.31 -3.44
N HIS A 15 -8.82 -4.36 -4.69
CA HIS A 15 -10.20 -4.00 -5.03
C HIS A 15 -10.59 -2.64 -4.43
N CYS A 16 -9.74 -1.65 -4.58
CA CYS A 16 -9.90 -0.37 -3.93
C CYS A 16 -10.46 0.72 -4.85
N MET A 17 -10.90 0.36 -6.05
CA MET A 17 -11.43 1.29 -7.04
C MET A 17 -12.85 0.95 -7.43
N ASP A 18 -13.63 1.98 -7.78
CA ASP A 18 -14.98 1.78 -8.32
C ASP A 18 -14.92 1.48 -9.82
N ALA A 19 -16.10 1.35 -10.46
CA ALA A 19 -16.19 1.04 -11.88
C ALA A 19 -15.59 2.09 -12.79
N SER A 20 -15.42 3.32 -12.30
CA SER A 20 -14.78 4.42 -13.03
C SER A 20 -13.28 4.56 -12.70
N HIS A 21 -12.71 3.56 -12.05
CA HIS A 21 -11.30 3.55 -11.60
C HIS A 21 -10.96 4.68 -10.64
N ARG A 22 -11.94 5.14 -9.84
CA ARG A 22 -11.70 6.09 -8.77
C ARG A 22 -11.54 5.34 -7.46
N LEU A 23 -10.67 5.83 -6.60
CA LEU A 23 -10.47 5.21 -5.30
C LEU A 23 -11.74 5.27 -4.46
N LEU A 24 -12.03 4.15 -3.81
CA LEU A 24 -13.08 4.08 -2.80
C LEU A 24 -12.67 4.93 -1.59
N PRO A 25 -13.64 5.44 -0.79
CA PRO A 25 -13.31 6.31 0.34
C PRO A 25 -12.28 5.75 1.32
N TRP A 26 -12.34 4.46 1.64
CA TRP A 26 -11.39 3.86 2.58
C TRP A 26 -9.96 3.87 2.03
N ALA A 27 -9.81 3.70 0.71
CA ALA A 27 -8.50 3.73 0.08
C ALA A 27 -7.93 5.14 0.03
N LYS A 28 -8.78 6.14 -0.23
CA LYS A 28 -8.37 7.54 -0.17
C LYS A 28 -7.86 7.91 1.20
N MET A 29 -8.55 7.46 2.24
CA MET A 29 -8.16 7.71 3.63
C MET A 29 -6.76 7.16 3.92
N ILE A 30 -6.50 5.95 3.47
CA ILE A 30 -5.19 5.31 3.70
C ILE A 30 -4.09 6.02 2.92
N LEU A 31 -4.34 6.37 1.67
CA LEU A 31 -3.34 6.99 0.81
C LEU A 31 -3.03 8.44 1.21
N ALA A 32 -4.02 9.18 1.69
CA ALA A 32 -3.91 10.62 1.90
C ALA A 32 -2.63 11.09 2.61
N PRO A 33 -2.17 10.46 3.71
CA PRO A 33 -0.97 10.93 4.41
C PRO A 33 0.30 10.92 3.57
N VAL A 34 0.37 10.10 2.52
CA VAL A 34 1.59 9.93 1.72
C VAL A 34 1.39 10.25 0.25
N GLU A 35 0.21 10.69 -0.13
CA GLU A 35 -0.07 11.02 -1.53
C GLU A 35 0.87 12.13 -2.01
N GLY A 36 1.54 11.88 -3.16
CA GLY A 36 2.52 12.81 -3.69
C GLY A 36 3.86 12.79 -2.96
N LYS A 37 4.04 11.95 -1.96
CA LYS A 37 5.27 11.88 -1.15
C LYS A 37 6.05 10.60 -1.36
N THR A 38 5.39 9.52 -1.77
CA THR A 38 6.00 8.22 -1.99
C THR A 38 5.52 7.62 -3.30
N TYR A 39 6.27 6.67 -3.83
CA TYR A 39 5.88 6.02 -5.07
C TYR A 39 4.66 5.12 -4.88
N VAL A 40 3.66 5.31 -5.74
CA VAL A 40 2.42 4.53 -5.75
C VAL A 40 2.20 4.02 -7.16
N GLU A 41 1.81 2.77 -7.28
CA GLU A 41 1.54 2.17 -8.59
C GLU A 41 0.23 1.40 -8.58
N VAL A 42 -0.31 1.16 -9.77
CA VAL A 42 -1.48 0.30 -9.94
C VAL A 42 -1.01 -1.15 -9.79
N SER A 43 -1.75 -1.95 -9.02
CA SER A 43 -1.42 -3.35 -8.78
C SER A 43 -1.61 -4.20 -10.05
N PRO A 44 -1.07 -5.44 -10.08
CA PRO A 44 -1.22 -6.31 -11.25
C PRO A 44 -2.67 -6.58 -11.65
N SER A 45 -3.61 -6.59 -10.71
CA SER A 45 -5.03 -6.82 -11.00
C SER A 45 -5.68 -5.66 -11.76
N GLY A 46 -5.09 -4.46 -11.70
CA GLY A 46 -5.62 -3.28 -12.37
C GLY A 46 -6.62 -2.49 -11.54
N ASP A 47 -7.13 -3.03 -10.45
CA ASP A 47 -8.12 -2.36 -9.58
C ASP A 47 -7.63 -2.14 -8.15
N GLY A 48 -6.34 -2.30 -7.93
CA GLY A 48 -5.71 -2.08 -6.65
C GLY A 48 -4.50 -1.17 -6.74
N LEU A 49 -3.90 -0.89 -5.58
CA LEU A 49 -2.70 -0.06 -5.49
C LEU A 49 -1.62 -0.75 -4.67
N HIS A 50 -0.37 -0.51 -5.06
CA HIS A 50 0.80 -0.77 -4.24
C HIS A 50 1.36 0.57 -3.79
N ILE A 51 1.39 0.82 -2.48
CA ILE A 51 2.04 2.00 -1.91
C ILE A 51 3.39 1.55 -1.38
N TRP A 52 4.46 1.98 -2.04
CA TRP A 52 5.82 1.60 -1.68
C TRP A 52 6.43 2.65 -0.76
N GLY A 53 7.24 2.22 0.19
CA GLY A 53 7.90 3.17 1.08
C GLY A 53 8.88 2.49 2.00
N THR A 54 9.26 3.20 3.05
CA THR A 54 10.18 2.69 4.07
C THR A 54 9.44 2.45 5.37
N CYS A 55 9.84 1.40 6.08
CA CYS A 55 9.29 1.04 7.38
C CYS A 55 10.19 -0.02 8.00
N ALA A 56 10.38 0.03 9.32
CA ALA A 56 11.12 -1.01 10.02
C ALA A 56 10.43 -2.36 9.83
N GLU A 57 11.22 -3.42 9.78
CA GLU A 57 10.67 -4.77 9.61
C GLU A 57 9.73 -5.11 10.76
N ARG A 58 8.57 -5.62 10.41
CA ARG A 58 7.53 -5.99 11.36
C ARG A 58 6.60 -7.02 10.73
N LYS A 59 5.77 -7.64 11.57
CA LYS A 59 4.83 -8.65 11.12
C LYS A 59 3.89 -8.10 10.06
N GLY A 60 3.63 -8.89 9.01
CA GLY A 60 2.63 -8.57 8.01
C GLY A 60 1.23 -8.57 8.62
N VAL A 61 0.38 -7.68 8.13
CA VAL A 61 -0.99 -7.56 8.62
C VAL A 61 -1.97 -7.46 7.46
N ARG A 62 -3.21 -7.85 7.72
CA ARG A 62 -4.28 -7.82 6.73
C ARG A 62 -5.56 -7.39 7.44
N THR A 63 -6.29 -6.46 6.83
CA THR A 63 -7.61 -6.09 7.31
C THR A 63 -8.63 -7.16 6.91
N ARG A 64 -9.77 -7.15 7.58
CA ARG A 64 -10.90 -8.02 7.29
C ARG A 64 -12.11 -7.16 6.95
N ASP A 65 -13.17 -7.78 6.49
CA ASP A 65 -14.45 -7.17 6.19
C ASP A 65 -14.40 -6.26 4.95
N LEU A 66 -14.79 -4.98 5.09
CA LEU A 66 -15.05 -4.10 3.96
C LEU A 66 -13.80 -3.53 3.30
N MET A 67 -12.66 -3.57 3.99
CA MET A 67 -11.41 -3.05 3.44
C MET A 67 -10.47 -4.20 3.10
N ASN A 68 -9.82 -4.10 1.94
CA ASN A 68 -8.85 -5.09 1.51
C ASN A 68 -7.46 -4.48 1.52
N ALA A 69 -6.93 -4.22 2.71
CA ALA A 69 -5.61 -3.63 2.88
C ALA A 69 -4.66 -4.62 3.57
N GLU A 70 -3.47 -4.75 3.02
CA GLU A 70 -2.41 -5.58 3.56
C GLU A 70 -1.15 -4.73 3.67
N ALA A 71 -0.33 -5.01 4.68
CA ALA A 71 0.92 -4.28 4.87
C ALA A 71 2.03 -5.28 5.16
N TYR A 72 3.13 -5.14 4.43
CA TYR A 72 4.27 -6.04 4.54
C TYR A 72 5.57 -5.26 4.53
N SER A 73 6.53 -5.69 5.36
CA SER A 73 7.85 -5.07 5.43
C SER A 73 8.98 -6.10 5.48
N GLN A 74 8.65 -7.39 5.34
CA GLN A 74 9.62 -8.47 5.30
C GLN A 74 8.98 -9.76 4.83
N GLY A 75 9.81 -10.70 4.43
CA GLY A 75 9.38 -12.07 4.15
C GLY A 75 8.40 -12.20 2.99
N ARG A 76 8.38 -11.25 2.08
CA ARG A 76 7.44 -11.23 0.97
C ARG A 76 8.07 -10.69 -0.30
N TYR A 77 7.72 -11.32 -1.40
CA TYR A 77 8.14 -10.89 -2.73
C TYR A 77 6.96 -10.24 -3.41
N MET A 78 7.08 -8.95 -3.75
CA MET A 78 5.98 -8.19 -4.33
C MET A 78 6.26 -7.87 -5.79
N THR A 79 5.24 -8.01 -6.63
CA THR A 79 5.34 -7.63 -8.05
C THR A 79 5.38 -6.12 -8.18
N VAL A 80 6.36 -5.62 -8.91
CA VAL A 80 6.45 -4.20 -9.26
C VAL A 80 5.88 -4.04 -10.67
N THR A 81 4.83 -3.24 -10.83
CA THR A 81 4.17 -3.08 -12.13
C THR A 81 4.74 -1.96 -12.97
N MET A 82 5.36 -0.98 -12.34
CA MET A 82 5.84 0.24 -13.00
C MET A 82 4.72 1.02 -13.69
N LYS A 83 3.50 0.93 -13.18
CA LYS A 83 2.34 1.69 -13.65
C LYS A 83 1.99 2.75 -12.61
N PRO A 84 2.65 3.93 -12.64
CA PRO A 84 2.43 4.96 -11.63
C PRO A 84 0.96 5.35 -11.51
N TYR A 85 0.52 5.61 -10.28
CA TYR A 85 -0.83 6.07 -10.01
C TYR A 85 -0.82 7.53 -9.58
N GLY A 86 -1.71 8.33 -10.18
CA GLY A 86 -1.89 9.73 -9.82
C GLY A 86 -0.60 10.55 -9.97
N ASN A 87 -0.29 11.33 -8.96
CA ASN A 87 0.92 12.15 -8.91
C ASN A 87 2.08 11.41 -8.29
N ALA A 88 2.30 10.16 -8.74
CA ALA A 88 3.38 9.34 -8.22
C ALA A 88 4.74 10.01 -8.39
N VAL A 89 5.58 9.89 -7.37
CA VAL A 89 6.93 10.45 -7.36
C VAL A 89 7.95 9.30 -7.38
N ASP A 90 9.17 9.60 -7.81
CA ASP A 90 10.24 8.60 -7.90
C ASP A 90 11.05 8.54 -6.60
N ARG A 91 10.34 8.41 -5.47
CA ARG A 91 11.00 8.31 -4.17
C ARG A 91 10.17 7.46 -3.23
N LEU A 92 10.79 6.98 -2.17
CA LEU A 92 10.14 6.23 -1.12
C LEU A 92 10.15 7.05 0.16
N ALA A 93 8.96 7.35 0.69
CA ALA A 93 8.81 8.03 1.96
C ALA A 93 8.55 7.01 3.07
N ASP A 94 8.66 7.46 4.31
CA ASP A 94 8.31 6.64 5.48
C ASP A 94 6.80 6.42 5.48
N ILE A 95 6.38 5.16 5.48
CA ILE A 95 4.97 4.77 5.49
C ILE A 95 4.57 4.08 6.79
N THR A 96 5.35 4.26 7.85
CA THR A 96 5.10 3.65 9.16
C THR A 96 3.72 4.00 9.70
N LEU A 97 3.30 5.27 9.57
CA LEU A 97 1.98 5.69 10.07
C LEU A 97 0.84 4.95 9.38
N ILE A 98 0.96 4.74 8.08
CA ILE A 98 -0.06 4.00 7.34
C ILE A 98 -0.06 2.54 7.78
N TYR A 99 1.12 1.96 7.94
CA TYR A 99 1.25 0.59 8.42
C TYR A 99 0.56 0.45 9.79
N ASP A 100 0.79 1.41 10.69
CA ASP A 100 0.16 1.43 12.02
C ASP A 100 -1.37 1.47 11.93
N VAL A 101 -1.91 2.28 11.01
CA VAL A 101 -3.36 2.38 10.81
C VAL A 101 -3.93 1.04 10.37
N ILE A 102 -3.30 0.40 9.39
CA ILE A 102 -3.77 -0.89 8.89
C ILE A 102 -3.68 -1.96 9.98
N GLU A 103 -2.62 -1.95 10.76
CA GLU A 103 -2.47 -2.89 11.88
C GLU A 103 -3.59 -2.72 12.91
N ARG A 104 -3.96 -1.48 13.25
CA ARG A 104 -5.08 -1.22 14.17
C ARG A 104 -6.40 -1.70 13.60
N LEU A 105 -6.62 -1.46 12.31
CA LEU A 105 -7.86 -1.89 11.66
C LEU A 105 -7.93 -3.42 11.53
N ALA A 106 -6.80 -4.09 11.47
CA ALA A 106 -6.71 -5.54 11.37
C ALA A 106 -6.86 -6.23 12.71
N THR A 107 -6.66 -5.52 13.81
CA THR A 107 -6.71 -6.07 15.17
C THR A 107 -8.15 -6.03 15.67
N PRO A 108 -8.69 -7.15 16.19
CA PRO A 108 -10.05 -7.19 16.73
C PRO A 108 -10.23 -6.27 17.92
#